data_01020f44a91b5bc3767851c27069e7d7
#
_entry.id   01020f44a91b5bc3767851c27069e7d7
#
_cell.length_a   1.000
_cell.length_b   1.000
_cell.length_c   1.000
_cell.angle_alpha   90.00
_cell.angle_beta   90.00
_cell.angle_gamma   90.00
#
_symmetry.space_group_name_H-M   'P 1'
#
loop_
_entity.id
_entity.type
_entity.pdbx_description
1 polymer ?
#
loop_
_entity_poly.entity_id
_entity_poly.type
_entity_poly.pdbx_seq_one_letter_code
_entity_poly.pdbx_strand_id
1 'polypeptide(L)'
;MPELPEVETTRRGIAPHLEGQRVSRVIVRDRRLRWPIPEDLDIRLSGQKIVLVERRAKYLLINAEVGTLISHLGMSGNLRLVEAGLPALKHEHVDIELESGLALRYTDPRRFGAMLWSLDPLNHELLLKLGPEPLTDLFDGDRLFQLSRKRSMAVKPFIMDNAVVVGVGNIYATEALFAAGIDPRREAKSISRARYLKLAIEIKRILAAAIERGGTTLRDFIGGDGQPGYFQQELFVYGRAYEACKVCGTELREVKLGQRASVFCPRCQT
;
A
#
# COMPACT_ATOMS: atom_id res chain seq x y z
N MET A 1 -3.83 4.31 -6.23
CA MET A 1 -3.21 2.99 -5.94
C MET A 1 -3.08 2.92 -4.44
N PRO A 2 -3.63 1.90 -3.81
CA PRO A 2 -3.44 1.69 -2.37
C PRO A 2 -1.95 1.62 -2.02
N GLU A 3 -1.53 2.44 -1.04
CA GLU A 3 -0.19 2.44 -0.47
C GLU A 3 -0.24 1.74 0.91
N LEU A 4 0.82 1.81 1.70
CA LEU A 4 0.87 1.10 2.98
C LEU A 4 -0.30 1.44 3.91
N PRO A 5 -0.70 2.71 4.12
CA PRO A 5 -1.81 3.03 5.01
C PRO A 5 -3.15 2.42 4.58
N GLU A 6 -3.46 2.43 3.27
CA GLU A 6 -4.70 1.86 2.75
C GLU A 6 -4.73 0.34 2.92
N VAL A 7 -3.59 -0.33 2.70
CA VAL A 7 -3.48 -1.79 2.89
C VAL A 7 -3.58 -2.14 4.38
N GLU A 8 -2.97 -1.36 5.28
CA GLU A 8 -3.08 -1.55 6.73
C GLU A 8 -4.51 -1.31 7.23
N THR A 9 -5.19 -0.29 6.70
CA THR A 9 -6.61 -0.05 7.01
C THR A 9 -7.49 -1.21 6.56
N THR A 10 -7.25 -1.73 5.34
CA THR A 10 -7.95 -2.94 4.86
C THR A 10 -7.69 -4.12 5.80
N ARG A 11 -6.42 -4.36 6.18
CA ARG A 11 -6.07 -5.44 7.12
C ARG A 11 -6.84 -5.31 8.43
N ARG A 12 -6.81 -4.12 9.04
CA ARG A 12 -7.52 -3.84 10.31
C ARG A 12 -9.03 -4.05 10.20
N GLY A 13 -9.62 -3.68 9.05
CA GLY A 13 -11.06 -3.84 8.82
C GLY A 13 -11.48 -5.30 8.61
N ILE A 14 -10.66 -6.13 7.98
CA ILE A 14 -11.03 -7.52 7.68
C ILE A 14 -10.57 -8.52 8.74
N ALA A 15 -9.43 -8.29 9.42
CA ALA A 15 -8.83 -9.23 10.35
C ALA A 15 -9.79 -9.72 11.45
N PRO A 16 -10.55 -8.85 12.15
CA PRO A 16 -11.47 -9.29 13.22
C PRO A 16 -12.57 -10.25 12.74
N HIS A 17 -12.87 -10.25 11.46
CA HIS A 17 -13.92 -11.06 10.85
C HIS A 17 -13.39 -12.34 10.18
N LEU A 18 -12.08 -12.41 9.92
CA LEU A 18 -11.46 -13.57 9.29
C LEU A 18 -10.74 -14.46 10.29
N GLU A 19 -10.01 -13.86 11.24
CA GLU A 19 -9.19 -14.61 12.18
C GLU A 19 -10.04 -15.55 13.04
N GLY A 20 -9.63 -16.80 13.11
CA GLY A 20 -10.38 -17.86 13.80
C GLY A 20 -11.52 -18.47 13.00
N GLN A 21 -11.91 -17.88 11.86
CA GLN A 21 -12.98 -18.39 11.01
C GLN A 21 -12.48 -19.48 10.07
N ARG A 22 -13.37 -20.44 9.74
CA ARG A 22 -13.11 -21.46 8.73
C ARG A 22 -13.69 -21.03 7.38
N VAL A 23 -12.92 -21.25 6.35
CA VAL A 23 -13.35 -21.00 4.96
C VAL A 23 -14.28 -22.14 4.53
N SER A 24 -15.52 -21.83 4.28
CA SER A 24 -16.51 -22.81 3.79
C SER A 24 -16.32 -23.08 2.30
N ARG A 25 -16.04 -22.05 1.51
CA ARG A 25 -15.88 -22.16 0.06
C ARG A 25 -15.10 -20.97 -0.50
N VAL A 26 -14.35 -21.20 -1.59
CA VAL A 26 -13.76 -20.14 -2.40
C VAL A 26 -14.36 -20.17 -3.80
N ILE A 27 -14.82 -19.03 -4.28
CA ILE A 27 -15.43 -18.87 -5.60
C ILE A 27 -14.51 -17.94 -6.41
N VAL A 28 -13.86 -18.48 -7.45
CA VAL A 28 -13.05 -17.70 -8.38
C VAL A 28 -13.79 -17.58 -9.71
N ARG A 29 -14.29 -16.38 -10.02
CA ARG A 29 -15.07 -16.10 -11.25
C ARG A 29 -14.17 -15.72 -12.42
N ASP A 30 -13.06 -15.00 -12.14
CA ASP A 30 -12.09 -14.60 -13.17
C ASP A 30 -10.67 -14.65 -12.59
N ARG A 31 -9.84 -15.52 -13.14
CA ARG A 31 -8.47 -15.74 -12.69
C ARG A 31 -7.47 -14.75 -13.29
N ARG A 32 -7.89 -13.92 -14.24
CA ARG A 32 -7.03 -13.01 -15.02
C ARG A 32 -6.71 -11.75 -14.22
N LEU A 33 -5.76 -11.83 -13.33
CA LEU A 33 -5.10 -10.69 -12.69
C LEU A 33 -3.71 -10.49 -13.29
N ARG A 34 -2.95 -9.50 -12.77
CA ARG A 34 -1.55 -9.27 -13.20
C ARG A 34 -0.70 -10.55 -13.10
N TRP A 35 -0.86 -11.28 -12.02
CA TRP A 35 -0.46 -12.68 -11.88
C TRP A 35 -1.73 -13.50 -11.81
N PRO A 36 -1.89 -14.50 -12.68
CA PRO A 36 -3.10 -15.32 -12.67
C PRO A 36 -3.33 -15.96 -11.29
N ILE A 37 -4.57 -15.98 -10.85
CA ILE A 37 -4.95 -16.68 -9.62
C ILE A 37 -4.69 -18.19 -9.84
N PRO A 38 -3.98 -18.87 -8.91
CA PRO A 38 -3.73 -20.32 -9.01
C PRO A 38 -5.02 -21.11 -9.24
N GLU A 39 -4.96 -22.08 -10.13
CA GLU A 39 -6.15 -22.86 -10.51
C GLU A 39 -6.71 -23.67 -9.36
N ASP A 40 -5.87 -24.02 -8.40
CA ASP A 40 -6.20 -24.83 -7.22
C ASP A 40 -6.40 -23.99 -5.94
N LEU A 41 -6.52 -22.67 -6.03
CA LEU A 41 -6.71 -21.81 -4.85
C LEU A 41 -7.97 -22.16 -4.07
N ASP A 42 -9.06 -22.47 -4.76
CA ASP A 42 -10.32 -22.90 -4.17
C ASP A 42 -10.19 -24.21 -3.40
N ILE A 43 -9.43 -25.16 -3.94
CA ILE A 43 -9.15 -26.45 -3.27
C ILE A 43 -8.24 -26.24 -2.06
N ARG A 44 -7.18 -25.43 -2.22
CA ARG A 44 -6.17 -25.21 -1.17
C ARG A 44 -6.71 -24.48 0.04
N LEU A 45 -7.58 -23.50 -0.16
CA LEU A 45 -8.04 -22.63 0.93
C LEU A 45 -9.38 -23.08 1.53
N SER A 46 -10.27 -23.73 0.76
CA SER A 46 -11.54 -24.24 1.30
C SER A 46 -11.30 -25.28 2.41
N GLY A 47 -12.09 -25.20 3.46
CA GLY A 47 -12.00 -26.06 4.64
C GLY A 47 -10.92 -25.65 5.64
N GLN A 48 -10.00 -24.72 5.30
CA GLN A 48 -8.97 -24.28 6.22
C GLN A 48 -9.48 -23.18 7.17
N LYS A 49 -8.91 -23.15 8.38
CA LYS A 49 -9.12 -22.06 9.33
C LYS A 49 -8.11 -20.94 9.02
N ILE A 50 -8.58 -19.70 8.99
CA ILE A 50 -7.72 -18.52 8.92
C ILE A 50 -7.16 -18.28 10.32
N VAL A 51 -5.83 -18.27 10.42
CA VAL A 51 -5.11 -18.16 11.69
C VAL A 51 -4.79 -16.71 12.01
N LEU A 52 -4.30 -15.94 11.01
CA LEU A 52 -3.81 -14.59 11.21
C LEU A 52 -3.86 -13.80 9.91
N VAL A 53 -4.18 -12.51 9.98
CA VAL A 53 -4.14 -11.58 8.85
C VAL A 53 -3.06 -10.53 9.08
N GLU A 54 -1.99 -10.60 8.32
CA GLU A 54 -0.83 -9.72 8.41
C GLU A 54 -0.69 -8.82 7.18
N ARG A 55 0.18 -7.84 7.28
CA ARG A 55 0.62 -7.00 6.17
C ARG A 55 2.14 -7.03 6.06
N ARG A 56 2.62 -7.18 4.84
CA ARG A 56 4.02 -6.93 4.49
C ARG A 56 4.08 -5.94 3.32
N ALA A 57 4.67 -4.78 3.50
CA ALA A 57 4.66 -3.71 2.49
C ALA A 57 3.22 -3.33 2.08
N LYS A 58 2.87 -3.55 0.82
CA LYS A 58 1.53 -3.35 0.24
C LYS A 58 0.81 -4.67 -0.04
N TYR A 59 1.26 -5.76 0.58
CA TYR A 59 0.66 -7.09 0.49
C TYR A 59 -0.08 -7.43 1.78
N LEU A 60 -1.25 -8.03 1.63
CA LEU A 60 -1.97 -8.70 2.71
C LEU A 60 -1.59 -10.18 2.71
N LEU A 61 -1.29 -10.71 3.86
CA LEU A 61 -0.93 -12.10 4.08
C LEU A 61 -2.04 -12.72 4.95
N ILE A 62 -2.92 -13.50 4.32
CA ILE A 62 -3.99 -14.22 5.01
C ILE A 62 -3.48 -15.62 5.26
N ASN A 63 -2.99 -15.84 6.48
CA ASN A 63 -2.38 -17.10 6.90
C ASN A 63 -3.47 -18.09 7.27
N ALA A 64 -3.46 -19.25 6.64
CA ALA A 64 -4.32 -20.39 6.97
C ALA A 64 -3.55 -21.45 7.77
N GLU A 65 -4.21 -22.55 8.16
CA GLU A 65 -3.56 -23.68 8.87
C GLU A 65 -2.38 -24.24 8.06
N VAL A 66 -2.53 -24.28 6.74
CA VAL A 66 -1.48 -24.71 5.82
C VAL A 66 -1.36 -23.69 4.70
N GLY A 67 -0.30 -22.87 4.73
CA GLY A 67 0.00 -21.89 3.70
C GLY A 67 -0.65 -20.53 3.90
N THR A 68 -0.39 -19.63 2.96
CA THR A 68 -0.77 -18.21 3.03
C THR A 68 -1.30 -17.74 1.68
N LEU A 69 -2.45 -17.07 1.71
CA LEU A 69 -2.93 -16.29 0.59
C LEU A 69 -2.24 -14.92 0.60
N ILE A 70 -1.43 -14.66 -0.42
CA ILE A 70 -0.76 -13.38 -0.64
C ILE A 70 -1.64 -12.53 -1.55
N SER A 71 -2.20 -11.44 -1.05
CA SER A 71 -3.04 -10.53 -1.82
C SER A 71 -2.38 -9.17 -1.99
N HIS A 72 -2.45 -8.62 -3.21
CA HIS A 72 -2.02 -7.27 -3.54
C HIS A 72 -3.16 -6.53 -4.24
N LEU A 73 -3.51 -5.34 -3.75
CA LEU A 73 -4.67 -4.61 -4.26
C LEU A 73 -4.42 -3.93 -5.63
N GLY A 74 -3.19 -3.93 -6.14
CA GLY A 74 -2.86 -3.30 -7.42
C GLY A 74 -3.11 -1.80 -7.41
N MET A 75 -3.91 -1.32 -8.34
CA MET A 75 -4.26 0.11 -8.46
C MET A 75 -5.71 0.42 -8.09
N SER A 76 -6.61 -0.51 -8.27
CA SER A 76 -8.06 -0.35 -8.08
C SER A 76 -8.68 -1.52 -7.32
N GLY A 77 -7.85 -2.47 -6.89
CA GLY A 77 -8.32 -3.61 -6.12
C GLY A 77 -8.76 -3.21 -4.72
N ASN A 78 -9.77 -3.90 -4.25
CA ASN A 78 -10.26 -3.74 -2.90
C ASN A 78 -10.75 -5.10 -2.36
N LEU A 79 -10.68 -5.25 -1.04
CA LEU A 79 -11.21 -6.38 -0.28
C LEU A 79 -12.25 -5.84 0.69
N ARG A 80 -13.47 -6.36 0.63
CA ARG A 80 -14.56 -5.97 1.52
C ARG A 80 -15.33 -7.18 2.03
N LEU A 81 -15.96 -7.02 3.18
CA LEU A 81 -16.86 -8.01 3.74
C LEU A 81 -18.26 -7.83 3.14
N VAL A 82 -18.87 -8.93 2.76
CA VAL A 82 -20.26 -9.00 2.27
C VAL A 82 -20.94 -10.23 2.86
N GLU A 83 -22.26 -10.32 2.77
CA GLU A 83 -22.98 -11.55 3.07
C GLU A 83 -22.61 -12.64 2.05
N ALA A 84 -22.38 -13.86 2.52
CA ALA A 84 -22.09 -15.00 1.65
C ALA A 84 -23.30 -15.26 0.73
N GLY A 85 -23.00 -15.59 -0.54
CA GLY A 85 -24.05 -15.82 -1.54
C GLY A 85 -24.63 -14.54 -2.17
N LEU A 86 -24.24 -13.33 -1.71
CA LEU A 86 -24.66 -12.10 -2.38
C LEU A 86 -24.23 -12.11 -3.85
N PRO A 87 -25.15 -11.84 -4.81
CA PRO A 87 -24.80 -11.84 -6.24
C PRO A 87 -23.62 -10.93 -6.54
N ALA A 88 -22.69 -11.44 -7.33
CA ALA A 88 -21.49 -10.67 -7.70
C ALA A 88 -21.80 -9.64 -8.79
N LEU A 89 -21.25 -8.43 -8.62
CA LEU A 89 -21.29 -7.37 -9.62
C LEU A 89 -20.09 -7.49 -10.59
N LYS A 90 -20.07 -6.62 -11.58
CA LYS A 90 -18.95 -6.52 -12.53
C LYS A 90 -17.63 -6.25 -11.79
N HIS A 91 -16.57 -6.97 -12.16
CA HIS A 91 -15.22 -6.88 -11.58
C HIS A 91 -15.06 -7.47 -10.18
N GLU A 92 -16.05 -8.13 -9.63
CA GLU A 92 -15.95 -8.92 -8.40
C GLU A 92 -15.48 -10.33 -8.75
N HIS A 93 -14.17 -10.55 -8.59
CA HIS A 93 -13.49 -11.71 -9.16
C HIS A 93 -13.43 -12.91 -8.24
N VAL A 94 -13.33 -12.68 -6.92
CA VAL A 94 -13.18 -13.76 -5.94
C VAL A 94 -14.04 -13.50 -4.71
N ASP A 95 -14.69 -14.54 -4.20
CA ASP A 95 -15.28 -14.59 -2.86
C ASP A 95 -14.61 -15.70 -2.05
N ILE A 96 -14.21 -15.38 -0.83
CA ILE A 96 -13.79 -16.33 0.19
C ILE A 96 -14.90 -16.36 1.23
N GLU A 97 -15.77 -17.37 1.14
CA GLU A 97 -16.91 -17.53 2.04
C GLU A 97 -16.48 -18.21 3.35
N LEU A 98 -17.02 -17.73 4.46
CA LEU A 98 -16.72 -18.19 5.81
C LEU A 98 -17.90 -18.92 6.41
N GLU A 99 -17.67 -19.84 7.36
CA GLU A 99 -18.75 -20.51 8.09
C GLU A 99 -19.64 -19.54 8.90
N SER A 100 -19.13 -18.31 9.19
CA SER A 100 -19.92 -17.26 9.84
C SER A 100 -21.04 -16.66 8.96
N GLY A 101 -21.13 -17.03 7.69
CA GLY A 101 -22.10 -16.47 6.75
C GLY A 101 -21.62 -15.17 6.07
N LEU A 102 -20.40 -14.73 6.35
CA LEU A 102 -19.74 -13.62 5.63
C LEU A 102 -18.88 -14.15 4.49
N ALA A 103 -18.56 -13.28 3.55
CA ALA A 103 -17.56 -13.51 2.51
C ALA A 103 -16.60 -12.33 2.41
N LEU A 104 -15.31 -12.62 2.26
CA LEU A 104 -14.33 -11.64 1.83
C LEU A 104 -14.34 -11.57 0.31
N ARG A 105 -14.80 -10.45 -0.24
CA ARG A 105 -14.96 -10.23 -1.67
C ARG A 105 -13.84 -9.37 -2.22
N TYR A 106 -13.17 -9.87 -3.27
CA TYR A 106 -12.14 -9.16 -4.01
C TYR A 106 -12.69 -8.58 -5.31
N THR A 107 -12.57 -7.26 -5.45
CA THR A 107 -12.97 -6.49 -6.64
C THR A 107 -11.75 -5.79 -7.23
N ASP A 108 -11.51 -5.90 -8.54
CA ASP A 108 -10.41 -5.18 -9.21
C ASP A 108 -10.73 -4.88 -10.68
N PRO A 109 -11.30 -3.71 -11.00
CA PRO A 109 -11.64 -3.33 -12.36
C PRO A 109 -10.46 -3.32 -13.33
N ARG A 110 -9.26 -2.99 -12.86
CA ARG A 110 -8.05 -2.86 -13.70
C ARG A 110 -7.22 -4.14 -13.76
N ARG A 111 -7.49 -5.13 -12.89
CA ARG A 111 -6.79 -6.41 -12.81
C ARG A 111 -5.27 -6.32 -12.59
N PHE A 112 -4.83 -5.28 -11.88
CA PHE A 112 -3.41 -5.06 -11.55
C PHE A 112 -3.02 -5.62 -10.18
N GLY A 113 -3.95 -6.23 -9.49
CA GLY A 113 -3.71 -6.90 -8.23
C GLY A 113 -3.19 -8.33 -8.38
N ALA A 114 -3.11 -9.01 -7.25
CA ALA A 114 -2.72 -10.42 -7.17
C ALA A 114 -3.45 -11.13 -6.04
N MET A 115 -3.71 -12.41 -6.22
CA MET A 115 -4.14 -13.37 -5.21
C MET A 115 -3.37 -14.67 -5.45
N LEU A 116 -2.30 -14.89 -4.71
CA LEU A 116 -1.35 -15.99 -4.90
C LEU A 116 -1.32 -16.87 -3.66
N TRP A 117 -0.95 -18.13 -3.82
CA TRP A 117 -0.80 -19.07 -2.72
C TRP A 117 0.66 -19.44 -2.50
N SER A 118 1.10 -19.45 -1.25
CA SER A 118 2.45 -19.85 -0.87
C SER A 118 2.46 -20.69 0.40
N LEU A 119 3.25 -21.74 0.41
CA LEU A 119 3.56 -22.51 1.64
C LEU A 119 4.70 -21.86 2.44
N ASP A 120 5.49 -21.00 1.80
CA ASP A 120 6.59 -20.25 2.40
C ASP A 120 6.53 -18.79 1.91
N PRO A 121 5.67 -17.95 2.52
CA PRO A 121 5.49 -16.56 2.08
C PRO A 121 6.76 -15.71 2.27
N LEU A 122 7.62 -16.01 3.23
CA LEU A 122 8.83 -15.23 3.49
C LEU A 122 9.86 -15.36 2.36
N ASN A 123 9.91 -16.51 1.70
CA ASN A 123 10.78 -16.76 0.55
C ASN A 123 10.08 -16.57 -0.80
N HIS A 124 8.84 -16.08 -0.81
CA HIS A 124 8.15 -15.79 -2.06
C HIS A 124 8.84 -14.64 -2.82
N GLU A 125 9.02 -14.81 -4.13
CA GLU A 125 9.78 -13.88 -5.00
C GLU A 125 9.34 -12.40 -4.89
N LEU A 126 8.06 -12.15 -4.66
CA LEU A 126 7.51 -10.80 -4.51
C LEU A 126 7.80 -10.17 -3.13
N LEU A 127 8.17 -10.98 -2.12
CA LEU A 127 8.40 -10.53 -0.75
C LEU A 127 9.87 -10.55 -0.36
N LEU A 128 10.64 -11.46 -0.93
CA LEU A 128 12.05 -11.74 -0.56
C LEU A 128 12.96 -10.51 -0.68
N LYS A 129 12.74 -9.65 -1.69
CA LYS A 129 13.60 -8.49 -1.98
C LYS A 129 13.07 -7.18 -1.37
N LEU A 130 12.05 -7.25 -0.54
CA LEU A 130 11.47 -6.07 0.09
C LEU A 130 12.37 -5.53 1.21
N GLY A 131 12.61 -4.22 1.20
CA GLY A 131 13.29 -3.50 2.25
C GLY A 131 12.52 -3.46 3.58
N PRO A 132 12.98 -2.70 4.57
CA PRO A 132 12.36 -2.63 5.89
C PRO A 132 10.98 -1.97 5.87
N GLU A 133 10.16 -2.35 6.84
CA GLU A 133 8.92 -1.65 7.16
C GLU A 133 9.24 -0.24 7.72
N PRO A 134 8.60 0.81 7.19
CA PRO A 134 8.95 2.19 7.55
C PRO A 134 8.66 2.54 9.02
N LEU A 135 7.73 1.85 9.67
CA LEU A 135 7.33 2.13 11.05
C LEU A 135 8.11 1.31 12.10
N THR A 136 9.14 0.59 11.69
CA THR A 136 10.04 -0.18 12.58
C THR A 136 11.37 0.54 12.79
N ASP A 137 12.16 0.08 13.75
CA ASP A 137 13.52 0.60 14.01
C ASP A 137 14.54 0.20 12.94
N LEU A 138 14.19 -0.74 12.05
CA LEU A 138 15.01 -1.14 10.91
C LEU A 138 15.07 -0.07 9.79
N PHE A 139 14.21 0.94 9.86
CA PHE A 139 14.17 2.06 8.94
C PHE A 139 14.50 3.37 9.66
N ASP A 140 15.55 4.05 9.22
CA ASP A 140 15.99 5.34 9.73
C ASP A 140 16.68 6.19 8.64
N GLY A 141 17.07 7.41 8.99
CA GLY A 141 17.75 8.33 8.09
C GLY A 141 19.18 7.92 7.76
N ASP A 142 19.88 7.20 8.63
CA ASP A 142 21.22 6.71 8.39
C ASP A 142 21.23 5.64 7.30
N ARG A 143 20.26 4.74 7.34
CA ARG A 143 20.03 3.76 6.27
C ARG A 143 19.78 4.47 4.93
N LEU A 144 18.86 5.45 4.89
CA LEU A 144 18.60 6.23 3.67
C LEU A 144 19.88 6.91 3.16
N PHE A 145 20.65 7.55 4.05
CA PHE A 145 21.89 8.19 3.70
C PHE A 145 22.90 7.21 3.10
N GLN A 146 23.14 6.07 3.73
CA GLN A 146 24.07 5.05 3.24
C GLN A 146 23.67 4.51 1.88
N LEU A 147 22.39 4.12 1.69
CA LEU A 147 21.89 3.57 0.43
C LEU A 147 21.92 4.59 -0.72
N SER A 148 21.83 5.89 -0.41
CA SER A 148 21.81 6.95 -1.41
C SER A 148 23.15 7.26 -2.02
N ARG A 149 24.29 6.96 -1.36
CA ARG A 149 25.63 7.49 -1.72
C ARG A 149 26.07 7.23 -3.17
N LYS A 150 25.59 6.17 -3.78
CA LYS A 150 25.88 5.80 -5.17
C LYS A 150 24.68 5.97 -6.12
N ARG A 151 23.64 6.71 -5.71
CA ARG A 151 22.39 6.85 -6.46
C ARG A 151 22.28 8.27 -7.05
N SER A 152 22.45 8.39 -8.37
CA SER A 152 22.27 9.66 -9.11
C SER A 152 20.80 9.93 -9.49
N MET A 153 19.91 8.97 -9.28
CA MET A 153 18.48 9.18 -9.50
C MET A 153 17.90 10.22 -8.55
N ALA A 154 16.79 10.84 -8.92
CA ALA A 154 16.08 11.77 -8.06
C ALA A 154 15.66 11.12 -6.73
N VAL A 155 15.66 11.91 -5.64
CA VAL A 155 15.35 11.40 -4.29
C VAL A 155 13.94 10.82 -4.17
N LYS A 156 12.96 11.36 -4.91
CA LYS A 156 11.60 10.83 -4.84
C LYS A 156 11.48 9.38 -5.35
N PRO A 157 11.87 9.02 -6.58
CA PRO A 157 11.89 7.62 -6.99
C PRO A 157 12.82 6.74 -6.14
N PHE A 158 13.89 7.27 -5.56
CA PHE A 158 14.77 6.55 -4.64
C PHE A 158 14.00 6.07 -3.39
N ILE A 159 13.23 6.95 -2.72
CA ILE A 159 12.45 6.55 -1.53
C ILE A 159 11.18 5.76 -1.88
N MET A 160 10.79 5.71 -3.15
CA MET A 160 9.69 4.85 -3.64
C MET A 160 10.16 3.45 -4.04
N ASP A 161 11.47 3.20 -4.07
CA ASP A 161 12.04 1.87 -4.32
C ASP A 161 11.77 0.97 -3.10
N ASN A 162 11.02 -0.11 -3.32
CA ASN A 162 10.68 -1.06 -2.27
C ASN A 162 11.90 -1.79 -1.67
N ALA A 163 13.06 -1.78 -2.31
CA ALA A 163 14.30 -2.29 -1.73
C ALA A 163 14.92 -1.30 -0.71
N VAL A 164 14.61 0.00 -0.84
CA VAL A 164 15.08 1.05 0.08
C VAL A 164 14.18 1.10 1.33
N VAL A 165 12.89 1.28 1.11
CA VAL A 165 11.85 1.25 2.14
C VAL A 165 10.53 0.82 1.51
N VAL A 166 9.77 -0.02 2.18
CA VAL A 166 8.50 -0.48 1.63
C VAL A 166 7.35 0.48 1.90
N GLY A 167 6.29 0.36 1.13
CA GLY A 167 5.00 0.98 1.41
C GLY A 167 4.89 2.45 1.05
N VAL A 168 5.99 3.17 0.86
CA VAL A 168 6.00 4.57 0.44
C VAL A 168 5.72 4.66 -1.06
N GLY A 169 4.55 5.15 -1.42
CA GLY A 169 4.18 5.34 -2.82
C GLY A 169 4.17 6.81 -3.23
N ASN A 170 3.43 7.13 -4.29
CA ASN A 170 3.47 8.46 -4.89
C ASN A 170 2.91 9.56 -3.99
N ILE A 171 1.86 9.25 -3.22
CA ILE A 171 1.21 10.20 -2.31
C ILE A 171 2.18 10.52 -1.17
N TYR A 172 2.55 9.50 -0.43
CA TYR A 172 3.31 9.68 0.81
C TYR A 172 4.76 10.09 0.57
N ALA A 173 5.39 9.70 -0.55
CA ALA A 173 6.70 10.23 -0.96
C ALA A 173 6.64 11.74 -1.25
N THR A 174 5.60 12.20 -1.93
CA THR A 174 5.41 13.63 -2.25
C THR A 174 5.21 14.45 -0.97
N GLU A 175 4.33 14.02 -0.08
CA GLU A 175 4.04 14.70 1.19
C GLU A 175 5.24 14.69 2.15
N ALA A 176 5.96 13.56 2.25
CA ALA A 176 7.12 13.44 3.13
C ALA A 176 8.28 14.33 2.66
N LEU A 177 8.54 14.43 1.36
CA LEU A 177 9.55 15.33 0.81
C LEU A 177 9.18 16.79 1.02
N PHE A 178 7.89 17.15 0.91
CA PHE A 178 7.44 18.50 1.25
C PHE A 178 7.66 18.81 2.73
N ALA A 179 7.23 17.94 3.64
CA ALA A 179 7.41 18.12 5.07
C ALA A 179 8.89 18.18 5.50
N ALA A 180 9.76 17.43 4.83
CA ALA A 180 11.20 17.48 5.04
C ALA A 180 11.88 18.72 4.41
N GLY A 181 11.17 19.45 3.53
CA GLY A 181 11.70 20.60 2.79
C GLY A 181 12.66 20.21 1.68
N ILE A 182 12.56 19.00 1.12
CA ILE A 182 13.47 18.47 0.10
C ILE A 182 12.81 18.54 -1.28
N ASP A 183 13.50 19.18 -2.25
CA ASP A 183 13.06 19.17 -3.65
C ASP A 183 13.10 17.72 -4.19
N PRO A 184 11.97 17.19 -4.72
CA PRO A 184 11.89 15.82 -5.19
C PRO A 184 12.82 15.47 -6.36
N ARG A 185 13.34 16.48 -7.06
CA ARG A 185 14.22 16.35 -8.23
C ARG A 185 15.70 16.15 -7.85
N ARG A 186 16.09 16.51 -6.63
CA ARG A 186 17.50 16.41 -6.20
C ARG A 186 18.01 14.99 -6.32
N GLU A 187 19.25 14.83 -6.77
CA GLU A 187 19.91 13.53 -6.75
C GLU A 187 19.98 12.97 -5.34
N ALA A 188 19.61 11.70 -5.16
CA ALA A 188 19.61 11.06 -3.84
C ALA A 188 20.99 11.16 -3.15
N LYS A 189 22.09 10.98 -3.89
CA LYS A 189 23.47 11.13 -3.35
C LYS A 189 23.81 12.54 -2.88
N SER A 190 23.11 13.58 -3.34
CA SER A 190 23.37 14.97 -2.97
C SER A 190 22.71 15.41 -1.65
N ILE A 191 21.79 14.58 -1.11
CA ILE A 191 21.10 14.88 0.13
C ILE A 191 22.01 14.60 1.33
N SER A 192 22.11 15.58 2.25
CA SER A 192 22.92 15.43 3.46
C SER A 192 22.32 14.43 4.45
N ARG A 193 23.15 13.90 5.34
CA ARG A 193 22.73 13.00 6.42
C ARG A 193 21.63 13.62 7.28
N ALA A 194 21.80 14.88 7.69
CA ALA A 194 20.81 15.59 8.52
C ALA A 194 19.44 15.69 7.83
N ARG A 195 19.41 15.92 6.51
CA ARG A 195 18.14 15.96 5.75
C ARG A 195 17.51 14.58 5.62
N TYR A 196 18.29 13.51 5.48
CA TYR A 196 17.75 12.15 5.49
C TYR A 196 17.20 11.72 6.87
N LEU A 197 17.85 12.14 7.97
CA LEU A 197 17.30 11.94 9.32
C LEU A 197 15.92 12.59 9.44
N LYS A 198 15.78 13.85 9.01
CA LYS A 198 14.48 14.54 8.99
C LYS A 198 13.47 13.83 8.08
N LEU A 199 13.88 13.43 6.87
CA LEU A 199 12.99 12.74 5.91
C LEU A 199 12.45 11.42 6.47
N ALA A 200 13.28 10.63 7.14
CA ALA A 200 12.84 9.37 7.75
C ALA A 200 11.81 9.61 8.85
N ILE A 201 12.00 10.64 9.68
CA ILE A 201 11.03 11.06 10.71
C ILE A 201 9.69 11.44 10.05
N GLU A 202 9.73 12.26 8.99
CA GLU A 202 8.51 12.69 8.31
C GLU A 202 7.79 11.54 7.59
N ILE A 203 8.52 10.60 6.99
CA ILE A 203 7.92 9.38 6.42
C ILE A 203 7.16 8.59 7.50
N LYS A 204 7.81 8.32 8.64
CA LYS A 204 7.17 7.61 9.76
C LYS A 204 5.93 8.34 10.26
N ARG A 205 6.05 9.65 10.53
CA ARG A 205 4.97 10.49 11.06
C ARG A 205 3.75 10.52 10.13
N ILE A 206 3.99 10.74 8.83
CA ILE A 206 2.90 10.87 7.84
C ILE A 206 2.20 9.52 7.64
N LEU A 207 2.95 8.41 7.52
CA LEU A 207 2.37 7.09 7.37
C LEU A 207 1.57 6.66 8.59
N ALA A 208 2.10 6.91 9.81
CA ALA A 208 1.38 6.61 11.04
C ALA A 208 0.07 7.41 11.15
N ALA A 209 0.13 8.72 10.89
CA ALA A 209 -1.06 9.58 10.89
C ALA A 209 -2.09 9.15 9.84
N ALA A 210 -1.64 8.71 8.66
CA ALA A 210 -2.53 8.22 7.62
C ALA A 210 -3.23 6.91 8.03
N ILE A 211 -2.52 6.00 8.69
CA ILE A 211 -3.08 4.75 9.22
C ILE A 211 -4.16 5.05 10.27
N GLU A 212 -3.87 5.92 11.24
CA GLU A 212 -4.81 6.29 12.29
C GLU A 212 -6.10 6.92 11.76
N ARG A 213 -6.03 7.58 10.61
CA ARG A 213 -7.19 8.20 9.93
C ARG A 213 -7.87 7.30 8.91
N GLY A 214 -7.51 6.03 8.82
CA GLY A 214 -8.13 5.08 7.89
C GLY A 214 -7.67 5.20 6.43
N GLY A 215 -6.48 5.77 6.18
CA GLY A 215 -5.92 5.93 4.83
C GLY A 215 -6.51 7.10 4.05
N THR A 216 -5.99 7.34 2.83
CA THR A 216 -6.51 8.35 1.90
C THR A 216 -7.75 7.85 1.17
N THR A 217 -8.79 8.70 1.06
CA THR A 217 -9.88 8.45 0.10
C THR A 217 -9.34 8.68 -1.31
N LEU A 218 -8.84 7.66 -1.95
CA LEU A 218 -8.76 7.63 -3.41
C LEU A 218 -10.16 7.28 -3.93
N ARG A 219 -10.57 7.86 -5.08
CA ARG A 219 -11.91 7.65 -5.68
C ARG A 219 -12.34 6.18 -5.78
N ASP A 220 -11.37 5.28 -5.72
CA ASP A 220 -11.55 3.84 -5.93
C ASP A 220 -11.28 3.00 -4.67
N PHE A 221 -10.99 3.62 -3.50
CA PHE A 221 -10.70 2.89 -2.27
C PHE A 221 -11.86 3.01 -1.27
N ILE A 222 -12.41 1.87 -0.93
CA ILE A 222 -13.40 1.71 0.14
C ILE A 222 -12.76 0.77 1.17
N GLY A 223 -12.76 1.15 2.44
CA GLY A 223 -12.25 0.30 3.53
C GLY A 223 -12.90 -1.07 3.57
N GLY A 224 -12.30 -2.02 4.27
CA GLY A 224 -12.87 -3.38 4.44
C GLY A 224 -14.27 -3.39 5.08
N ASP A 225 -14.63 -2.31 5.77
CA ASP A 225 -15.95 -2.01 6.37
C ASP A 225 -16.92 -1.30 5.41
N GLY A 226 -16.54 -1.07 4.15
CA GLY A 226 -17.35 -0.37 3.16
C GLY A 226 -17.35 1.16 3.29
N GLN A 227 -16.56 1.74 4.21
CA GLN A 227 -16.46 3.19 4.40
C GLN A 227 -15.33 3.80 3.57
N PRO A 228 -15.51 5.00 2.99
CA PRO A 228 -14.44 5.73 2.33
C PRO A 228 -13.41 6.22 3.37
N GLY A 229 -12.12 6.12 3.07
CA GLY A 229 -11.05 6.65 3.92
C GLY A 229 -11.11 8.18 4.04
N TYR A 230 -10.76 8.73 5.20
CA TYR A 230 -10.94 10.16 5.53
C TYR A 230 -9.70 11.05 5.37
N PHE A 231 -8.56 10.51 4.92
CA PHE A 231 -7.28 11.25 4.89
C PHE A 231 -7.17 12.31 3.76
N GLN A 232 -8.10 12.37 2.81
CA GLN A 232 -8.01 13.28 1.65
C GLN A 232 -7.96 14.78 2.02
N GLN A 233 -8.35 15.17 3.23
CA GLN A 233 -8.55 16.58 3.58
C GLN A 233 -7.26 17.33 3.96
N GLU A 234 -6.09 16.66 4.09
CA GLU A 234 -4.88 17.29 4.64
C GLU A 234 -3.64 17.20 3.75
N LEU A 235 -3.78 16.83 2.48
CA LEU A 235 -2.64 16.82 1.56
C LEU A 235 -2.15 18.26 1.32
N PHE A 236 -0.84 18.47 1.47
CA PHE A 236 -0.19 19.77 1.32
C PHE A 236 0.15 20.07 -0.14
N VAL A 237 0.61 19.06 -0.87
CA VAL A 237 1.09 19.23 -2.25
C VAL A 237 0.56 18.17 -3.22
N TYR A 238 0.34 16.93 -2.81
CA TYR A 238 -0.10 15.87 -3.72
C TYR A 238 -1.47 16.20 -4.33
N GLY A 239 -1.54 16.16 -5.68
CA GLY A 239 -2.78 16.44 -6.43
C GLY A 239 -3.15 17.92 -6.51
N ARG A 240 -2.28 18.83 -6.03
CA ARG A 240 -2.53 20.27 -5.94
C ARG A 240 -1.61 21.08 -6.84
N ALA A 241 -1.26 20.55 -8.01
CA ALA A 241 -0.44 21.28 -8.99
C ALA A 241 -1.09 22.63 -9.35
N TYR A 242 -0.27 23.67 -9.41
CA TYR A 242 -0.66 25.04 -9.75
C TYR A 242 -1.56 25.77 -8.71
N GLU A 243 -1.84 25.13 -7.58
CA GLU A 243 -2.49 25.79 -6.46
C GLU A 243 -1.47 26.52 -5.56
N ALA A 244 -1.96 27.44 -4.72
CA ALA A 244 -1.15 28.10 -3.71
C ALA A 244 -0.65 27.11 -2.65
N CYS A 245 0.62 27.16 -2.31
CA CYS A 245 1.21 26.42 -1.20
C CYS A 245 0.54 26.81 0.13
N LYS A 246 0.05 25.86 0.88
CA LYS A 246 -0.61 26.08 2.19
C LYS A 246 0.32 26.74 3.23
N VAL A 247 1.65 26.67 3.04
CA VAL A 247 2.64 27.21 3.98
C VAL A 247 3.10 28.61 3.60
N CYS A 248 3.43 28.87 2.32
CA CYS A 248 4.07 30.13 1.92
C CYS A 248 3.34 30.88 0.80
N GLY A 249 2.21 30.37 0.31
CA GLY A 249 1.40 31.01 -0.75
C GLY A 249 1.98 30.89 -2.17
N THR A 250 3.23 30.44 -2.33
CA THR A 250 3.84 30.28 -3.66
C THR A 250 3.13 29.22 -4.46
N GLU A 251 2.92 29.42 -5.76
CA GLU A 251 2.33 28.45 -6.66
C GLU A 251 3.12 27.13 -6.67
N LEU A 252 2.43 26.03 -6.46
CA LEU A 252 2.99 24.68 -6.53
C LEU A 252 3.30 24.31 -7.98
N ARG A 253 4.42 23.61 -8.19
CA ARG A 253 4.85 23.15 -9.50
C ARG A 253 4.74 21.64 -9.60
N GLU A 254 4.52 21.16 -10.83
CA GLU A 254 4.51 19.72 -11.15
C GLU A 254 5.66 19.36 -12.08
N VAL A 255 6.25 18.21 -11.84
CA VAL A 255 7.25 17.57 -12.71
C VAL A 255 6.99 16.06 -12.76
N LYS A 256 7.38 15.43 -13.87
CA LYS A 256 7.28 13.98 -14.02
C LYS A 256 8.61 13.32 -13.63
N LEU A 257 8.62 12.51 -12.57
CA LEU A 257 9.77 11.75 -12.09
C LEU A 257 9.45 10.27 -12.06
N GLY A 258 10.25 9.42 -12.68
CA GLY A 258 10.02 7.97 -12.72
C GLY A 258 8.60 7.59 -13.18
N GLN A 259 8.10 8.22 -14.24
CA GLN A 259 6.74 8.05 -14.78
C GLN A 259 5.59 8.49 -13.83
N ARG A 260 5.89 9.23 -12.76
CA ARG A 260 4.92 9.70 -11.77
C ARG A 260 4.88 11.22 -11.68
N ALA A 261 3.69 11.80 -11.64
CA ALA A 261 3.50 13.21 -11.31
C ALA A 261 4.05 13.51 -9.90
N SER A 262 4.79 14.58 -9.77
CA SER A 262 5.47 15.01 -8.55
C SER A 262 5.24 16.50 -8.35
N VAL A 263 4.36 16.83 -7.40
CA VAL A 263 4.05 18.23 -7.06
C VAL A 263 4.94 18.67 -5.92
N PHE A 264 5.46 19.89 -5.98
CA PHE A 264 6.33 20.46 -4.98
C PHE A 264 6.22 21.99 -4.91
N CYS A 265 6.61 22.56 -3.77
CA CYS A 265 6.73 24.01 -3.59
C CYS A 265 8.16 24.46 -3.88
N PRO A 266 8.40 25.30 -4.90
CA PRO A 266 9.77 25.74 -5.25
C PRO A 266 10.41 26.67 -4.20
N ARG A 267 9.64 27.17 -3.23
CA ARG A 267 10.12 27.99 -2.13
C ARG A 267 10.39 27.20 -0.85
N CYS A 268 9.49 26.26 -0.50
CA CYS A 268 9.62 25.48 0.73
C CYS A 268 10.58 24.29 0.58
N GLN A 269 10.80 23.82 -0.64
CA GLN A 269 11.64 22.63 -0.92
C GLN A 269 12.89 23.05 -1.72
N THR A 270 14.06 22.75 -1.14
CA THR A 270 15.36 23.11 -1.70
C THR A 270 16.28 21.90 -1.89
#